data_ebef45c493c449842c93d36e8fe86174
#
_entry.id   ebef45c493c449842c93d36e8fe86174
#
_cell.length_a   1.000
_cell.length_b   1.000
_cell.length_c   1.000
_cell.angle_alpha   90.00
_cell.angle_beta   90.00
_cell.angle_gamma   90.00
#
_symmetry.space_group_name_H-M   'P 1'
#
loop_
_entity.id
_entity.type
_entity.pdbx_description
1 polymer ?
#
loop_
_entity_poly.entity_id
_entity_poly.type
_entity_poly.pdbx_seq_one_letter_code
_entity_poly.pdbx_strand_id
1 'polypeptide(L)'
;MTVSHDEKVVREFSRQAAGFADPRLNVAFTRHLDDLVRFMDPELDLDDNVLEVAAGTALVSLAIAHRVRHVTALDLTPAMLAEGKRAADRQGVTNVTFTRGDATALPYLDRTFTLVVTRFSLHQVADPEAVVREMARVSRPGAALIIADLARPEGLAGDPDRIERLRDPSHGTILTAKQIADLATEAGAEVKRTRSIDVVRPLEPWLELARTPADAAERIRRELEDELSGGPATGMRPSREDGELHFTHSYVFQHAIAG
;
A
#
# COMPACT_ATOMS: atom_id res chain seq x y z
N MET A 1 -29.68 1.63 -3.51
CA MET A 1 -28.55 1.27 -4.41
C MET A 1 -27.39 0.84 -3.52
N THR A 2 -26.78 -0.28 -3.80
CA THR A 2 -25.59 -0.75 -3.06
C THR A 2 -24.39 0.07 -3.54
N VAL A 3 -23.68 0.72 -2.64
CA VAL A 3 -22.46 1.47 -2.94
C VAL A 3 -21.38 0.46 -3.39
N SER A 4 -20.74 0.70 -4.53
CA SER A 4 -19.65 -0.16 -5.02
C SER A 4 -18.43 -0.11 -4.08
N HIS A 5 -17.53 -1.09 -4.19
CA HIS A 5 -16.29 -1.09 -3.41
C HIS A 5 -15.44 0.15 -3.73
N ASP A 6 -15.28 0.47 -5.00
CA ASP A 6 -14.51 1.63 -5.46
C ASP A 6 -15.07 2.95 -4.96
N GLU A 7 -16.41 3.09 -4.93
CA GLU A 7 -17.04 4.26 -4.33
C GLU A 7 -16.74 4.40 -2.82
N LYS A 8 -16.63 3.27 -2.10
CA LYS A 8 -16.20 3.27 -0.69
C LYS A 8 -14.74 3.70 -0.58
N VAL A 9 -13.86 3.11 -1.37
CA VAL A 9 -12.43 3.46 -1.41
C VAL A 9 -12.25 4.95 -1.67
N VAL A 10 -12.83 5.48 -2.75
CA VAL A 10 -12.73 6.92 -3.09
C VAL A 10 -13.26 7.80 -1.96
N ARG A 11 -14.37 7.43 -1.33
CA ARG A 11 -14.93 8.19 -0.21
C ARG A 11 -14.01 8.21 1.00
N GLU A 12 -13.52 7.04 1.44
CA GLU A 12 -12.71 6.93 2.64
C GLU A 12 -11.33 7.58 2.43
N PHE A 13 -10.67 7.31 1.31
CA PHE A 13 -9.36 7.93 1.01
C PHE A 13 -9.47 9.45 0.73
N SER A 14 -10.60 9.94 0.19
CA SER A 14 -10.82 11.38 0.11
C SER A 14 -10.89 12.05 1.49
N ARG A 15 -11.48 11.38 2.48
CA ARG A 15 -11.51 11.85 3.88
C ARG A 15 -10.13 11.83 4.53
N GLN A 16 -9.34 10.82 4.21
CA GLN A 16 -8.03 10.57 4.83
C GLN A 16 -6.91 11.38 4.17
N ALA A 17 -7.10 11.90 2.95
CA ALA A 17 -6.03 12.50 2.13
C ALA A 17 -5.21 13.56 2.87
N ALA A 18 -5.84 14.46 3.63
CA ALA A 18 -5.14 15.47 4.43
C ALA A 18 -4.29 14.85 5.55
N GLY A 19 -4.74 13.73 6.15
CA GLY A 19 -3.98 12.99 7.16
C GLY A 19 -2.70 12.37 6.61
N PHE A 20 -2.73 11.90 5.36
CA PHE A 20 -1.52 11.40 4.68
C PHE A 20 -0.48 12.49 4.41
N ALA A 21 -0.87 13.77 4.40
CA ALA A 21 0.05 14.90 4.32
C ALA A 21 0.58 15.36 5.70
N ASP A 22 0.01 14.88 6.82
CA ASP A 22 0.47 15.19 8.18
C ASP A 22 1.62 14.26 8.59
N PRO A 23 2.85 14.79 8.83
CA PRO A 23 4.00 13.95 9.19
C PRO A 23 3.81 13.15 10.50
N ARG A 24 2.94 13.60 11.42
CA ARG A 24 2.68 12.89 12.68
C ARG A 24 1.86 11.63 12.45
N LEU A 25 0.93 11.66 11.50
CA LEU A 25 0.00 10.56 11.21
C LEU A 25 0.58 9.56 10.20
N ASN A 26 1.41 10.03 9.27
CA ASN A 26 1.95 9.18 8.21
C ASN A 26 3.32 8.54 8.55
N VAL A 27 3.84 8.71 9.77
CA VAL A 27 5.16 8.19 10.21
C VAL A 27 5.37 6.71 9.81
N ALA A 28 4.35 5.87 10.01
CA ALA A 28 4.46 4.45 9.68
C ALA A 28 4.58 4.18 8.17
N PHE A 29 4.05 5.09 7.34
CA PHE A 29 4.16 4.99 5.88
C PHE A 29 5.50 5.52 5.36
N THR A 30 6.06 6.54 6.00
CA THR A 30 7.33 7.16 5.60
C THR A 30 8.53 6.42 6.15
N ARG A 31 8.49 5.94 7.41
CA ARG A 31 9.62 5.27 8.08
C ARG A 31 10.17 4.08 7.29
N HIS A 32 9.31 3.29 6.65
CA HIS A 32 9.69 2.10 5.88
C HIS A 32 9.69 2.32 4.36
N LEU A 33 9.54 3.58 3.92
CA LEU A 33 9.69 3.93 2.50
C LEU A 33 11.13 3.72 2.05
N ASP A 34 12.11 4.11 2.88
CA ASP A 34 13.53 3.89 2.59
C ASP A 34 13.90 2.41 2.49
N ASP A 35 13.21 1.53 3.24
CA ASP A 35 13.40 0.08 3.11
C ASP A 35 12.94 -0.42 1.74
N LEU A 36 11.81 0.07 1.24
CA LEU A 36 11.32 -0.24 -0.10
C LEU A 36 12.23 0.35 -1.18
N VAL A 37 12.65 1.61 -1.05
CA VAL A 37 13.57 2.25 -2.02
C VAL A 37 14.89 1.47 -2.10
N ARG A 38 15.48 1.08 -0.96
CA ARG A 38 16.67 0.20 -0.94
C ARG A 38 16.41 -1.18 -1.55
N PHE A 39 15.20 -1.73 -1.38
CA PHE A 39 14.83 -2.99 -2.02
C PHE A 39 14.71 -2.84 -3.53
N MET A 40 14.23 -1.70 -4.02
CA MET A 40 14.11 -1.39 -5.46
C MET A 40 15.44 -0.97 -6.09
N ASP A 41 16.42 -0.53 -5.29
CA ASP A 41 17.66 0.10 -5.73
C ASP A 41 18.41 -0.61 -6.89
N PRO A 42 18.54 -1.95 -6.90
CA PRO A 42 19.19 -2.66 -7.99
C PRO A 42 18.44 -2.59 -9.34
N GLU A 43 17.17 -2.22 -9.31
CA GLU A 43 16.26 -2.22 -10.47
C GLU A 43 16.03 -0.81 -11.02
N LEU A 44 16.54 0.25 -10.35
CA LEU A 44 16.31 1.64 -10.76
C LEU A 44 17.40 2.14 -11.71
N ASP A 45 16.98 2.67 -12.85
CA ASP A 45 17.87 3.28 -13.86
C ASP A 45 17.39 4.67 -14.27
N LEU A 46 18.34 5.57 -14.64
CA LEU A 46 18.03 6.93 -15.08
C LEU A 46 17.22 7.00 -16.38
N ASP A 47 17.15 5.91 -17.12
CA ASP A 47 16.35 5.79 -18.33
C ASP A 47 14.97 5.20 -18.10
N ASP A 48 14.64 4.87 -16.84
CA ASP A 48 13.37 4.23 -16.52
C ASP A 48 12.16 5.16 -16.72
N ASN A 49 11.13 4.58 -17.32
CA ASN A 49 9.77 5.10 -17.33
C ASN A 49 8.93 4.24 -16.38
N VAL A 50 8.65 4.79 -15.20
CA VAL A 50 8.04 4.08 -14.07
C VAL A 50 6.55 4.35 -13.99
N LEU A 51 5.76 3.34 -13.63
CA LEU A 51 4.36 3.49 -13.20
C LEU A 51 4.23 3.10 -11.72
N GLU A 52 3.73 4.02 -10.89
CA GLU A 52 3.21 3.70 -9.56
C GLU A 52 1.70 3.53 -9.65
N VAL A 53 1.20 2.30 -9.38
CA VAL A 53 -0.22 1.93 -9.43
C VAL A 53 -0.83 2.06 -8.05
N ALA A 54 -2.02 2.67 -7.97
CA ALA A 54 -2.69 3.03 -6.72
C ALA A 54 -1.76 3.85 -5.81
N ALA A 55 -1.20 4.91 -6.38
CA ALA A 55 -0.10 5.69 -5.82
C ALA A 55 -0.45 6.50 -4.57
N GLY A 56 -1.73 6.70 -4.29
CA GLY A 56 -2.18 7.56 -3.20
C GLY A 56 -1.58 8.96 -3.31
N THR A 57 -0.82 9.38 -2.31
CA THR A 57 -0.07 10.64 -2.32
C THR A 57 1.29 10.54 -3.03
N ALA A 58 1.52 9.48 -3.80
CA ALA A 58 2.70 9.25 -4.64
C ALA A 58 4.04 9.24 -3.85
N LEU A 59 4.04 8.65 -2.66
CA LEU A 59 5.23 8.60 -1.81
C LEU A 59 6.41 7.89 -2.49
N VAL A 60 6.16 6.77 -3.20
CA VAL A 60 7.20 6.04 -3.91
C VAL A 60 7.68 6.86 -5.10
N SER A 61 6.76 7.40 -5.91
CA SER A 61 7.08 8.27 -7.06
C SER A 61 8.01 9.40 -6.67
N LEU A 62 7.69 10.12 -5.59
CA LEU A 62 8.50 11.25 -5.12
C LEU A 62 9.86 10.80 -4.59
N ALA A 63 9.93 9.66 -3.91
CA ALA A 63 11.19 9.14 -3.37
C ALA A 63 12.19 8.70 -4.45
N ILE A 64 11.69 8.19 -5.58
CA ILE A 64 12.56 7.68 -6.68
C ILE A 64 12.72 8.65 -7.85
N ALA A 65 11.96 9.76 -7.89
CA ALA A 65 11.92 10.69 -9.03
C ALA A 65 13.31 11.15 -9.50
N HIS A 66 14.25 11.39 -8.56
CA HIS A 66 15.61 11.84 -8.88
C HIS A 66 16.53 10.74 -9.45
N ARG A 67 16.04 9.49 -9.54
CA ARG A 67 16.79 8.29 -9.96
C ARG A 67 16.29 7.70 -11.27
N VAL A 68 15.21 8.24 -11.83
CA VAL A 68 14.54 7.71 -13.01
C VAL A 68 14.22 8.85 -14.00
N ARG A 69 13.97 8.50 -15.25
CA ARG A 69 13.60 9.48 -16.28
C ARG A 69 12.26 10.14 -15.97
N HIS A 70 11.25 9.32 -15.67
CA HIS A 70 9.89 9.79 -15.44
C HIS A 70 9.09 8.80 -14.60
N VAL A 71 8.19 9.32 -13.76
CA VAL A 71 7.22 8.51 -13.03
C VAL A 71 5.81 8.95 -13.37
N THR A 72 4.94 8.00 -13.66
CA THR A 72 3.49 8.19 -13.71
C THR A 72 2.89 7.64 -12.41
N ALA A 73 2.29 8.52 -11.62
CA ALA A 73 1.56 8.16 -10.40
C ALA A 73 0.06 8.07 -10.73
N LEU A 74 -0.49 6.86 -10.71
CA LEU A 74 -1.92 6.62 -11.00
C LEU A 74 -2.67 6.26 -9.73
N ASP A 75 -3.79 6.93 -9.48
CA ASP A 75 -4.69 6.60 -8.35
C ASP A 75 -6.16 6.85 -8.74
N LEU A 76 -7.06 6.12 -8.10
CA LEU A 76 -8.51 6.27 -8.30
C LEU A 76 -9.04 7.54 -7.64
N THR A 77 -8.38 8.03 -6.57
CA THR A 77 -8.85 9.08 -5.66
C THR A 77 -8.23 10.44 -6.00
N PRO A 78 -8.99 11.40 -6.58
CA PRO A 78 -8.45 12.70 -6.95
C PRO A 78 -7.86 13.51 -5.79
N ALA A 79 -8.43 13.37 -4.58
CA ALA A 79 -7.95 14.06 -3.40
C ALA A 79 -6.52 13.61 -3.00
N MET A 80 -6.22 12.31 -3.14
CA MET A 80 -4.89 11.77 -2.89
C MET A 80 -3.88 12.32 -3.91
N LEU A 81 -4.21 12.27 -5.21
CA LEU A 81 -3.36 12.82 -6.26
C LEU A 81 -3.08 14.32 -6.08
N ALA A 82 -4.09 15.08 -5.61
CA ALA A 82 -3.92 16.50 -5.33
C ALA A 82 -2.91 16.75 -4.20
N GLU A 83 -2.91 15.93 -3.14
CA GLU A 83 -1.91 16.00 -2.07
C GLU A 83 -0.52 15.63 -2.58
N GLY A 84 -0.41 14.56 -3.38
CA GLY A 84 0.84 14.16 -4.02
C GLY A 84 1.41 15.26 -4.92
N LYS A 85 0.56 15.89 -5.74
CA LYS A 85 0.97 17.02 -6.59
C LYS A 85 1.48 18.19 -5.77
N ARG A 86 0.79 18.55 -4.68
CA ARG A 86 1.26 19.60 -3.75
C ARG A 86 2.60 19.24 -3.13
N ALA A 87 2.83 17.98 -2.79
CA ALA A 87 4.11 17.52 -2.24
C ALA A 87 5.22 17.62 -3.31
N ALA A 88 4.96 17.20 -4.55
CA ALA A 88 5.89 17.35 -5.69
C ALA A 88 6.29 18.82 -5.88
N ASP A 89 5.32 19.73 -5.90
CA ASP A 89 5.57 21.17 -6.09
C ASP A 89 6.44 21.75 -4.95
N ARG A 90 6.17 21.38 -3.69
CA ARG A 90 6.98 21.81 -2.54
C ARG A 90 8.42 21.29 -2.61
N GLN A 91 8.63 20.10 -3.17
CA GLN A 91 9.95 19.47 -3.31
C GLN A 91 10.68 19.85 -4.62
N GLY A 92 10.02 20.59 -5.51
CA GLY A 92 10.58 20.94 -6.82
C GLY A 92 10.70 19.75 -7.78
N VAL A 93 9.92 18.66 -7.55
CA VAL A 93 9.91 17.49 -8.41
C VAL A 93 9.05 17.75 -9.65
N THR A 94 9.64 17.65 -10.84
CA THR A 94 9.01 18.02 -12.11
C THR A 94 8.78 16.85 -13.07
N ASN A 95 9.38 15.68 -12.80
CA ASN A 95 9.29 14.49 -13.65
C ASN A 95 8.28 13.45 -13.14
N VAL A 96 7.27 13.89 -12.38
CA VAL A 96 6.14 13.04 -11.95
C VAL A 96 4.84 13.54 -12.56
N THR A 97 4.12 12.67 -13.27
CA THR A 97 2.77 12.93 -13.78
C THR A 97 1.73 12.25 -12.90
N PHE A 98 0.70 12.99 -12.53
CA PHE A 98 -0.41 12.48 -11.70
C PHE A 98 -1.61 12.19 -12.59
N THR A 99 -2.07 10.94 -12.60
CA THR A 99 -3.15 10.45 -13.48
C THR A 99 -4.25 9.79 -12.66
N ARG A 100 -5.50 10.21 -12.87
CA ARG A 100 -6.63 9.48 -12.31
C ARG A 100 -6.92 8.25 -13.15
N GLY A 101 -7.02 7.07 -12.51
CA GLY A 101 -7.34 5.82 -13.21
C GLY A 101 -7.67 4.70 -12.24
N ASP A 102 -8.28 3.66 -12.80
CA ASP A 102 -8.57 2.41 -12.11
C ASP A 102 -7.40 1.44 -12.29
N ALA A 103 -6.90 0.90 -11.18
CA ALA A 103 -5.80 -0.06 -11.18
C ALA A 103 -6.18 -1.40 -11.84
N THR A 104 -7.47 -1.74 -11.88
CA THR A 104 -7.99 -2.97 -12.51
C THR A 104 -8.16 -2.85 -14.03
N ALA A 105 -8.02 -1.61 -14.58
CA ALA A 105 -8.15 -1.31 -16.00
C ALA A 105 -7.24 -0.12 -16.38
N LEU A 106 -5.94 -0.35 -16.39
CA LEU A 106 -4.94 0.69 -16.59
C LEU A 106 -5.05 1.33 -17.98
N PRO A 107 -5.15 2.68 -18.10
CA PRO A 107 -5.38 3.37 -19.37
C PRO A 107 -4.09 3.50 -20.20
N TYR A 108 -3.27 2.46 -20.23
CA TYR A 108 -1.99 2.42 -20.94
C TYR A 108 -1.94 1.22 -21.88
N LEU A 109 -1.16 1.37 -22.94
CA LEU A 109 -0.87 0.28 -23.87
C LEU A 109 -0.01 -0.80 -23.19
N ASP A 110 -0.07 -2.01 -23.74
CA ASP A 110 0.82 -3.10 -23.32
C ASP A 110 2.28 -2.68 -23.46
N ARG A 111 3.13 -3.18 -22.56
CA ARG A 111 4.59 -3.02 -22.66
C ARG A 111 5.05 -1.55 -22.71
N THR A 112 4.43 -0.69 -21.92
CA THR A 112 4.73 0.76 -21.89
C THR A 112 5.87 1.08 -20.92
N PHE A 113 5.87 0.47 -19.73
CA PHE A 113 6.75 0.85 -18.63
C PHE A 113 7.92 -0.10 -18.45
N THR A 114 9.06 0.43 -17.99
CA THR A 114 10.28 -0.33 -17.70
C THR A 114 10.34 -0.81 -16.26
N LEU A 115 9.56 -0.19 -15.36
CA LEU A 115 9.34 -0.60 -13.99
C LEU A 115 7.89 -0.26 -13.60
N VAL A 116 7.20 -1.19 -12.96
CA VAL A 116 5.86 -0.98 -12.41
C VAL A 116 5.86 -1.32 -10.93
N VAL A 117 5.37 -0.41 -10.09
CA VAL A 117 5.35 -0.58 -8.64
C VAL A 117 3.97 -0.31 -8.08
N THR A 118 3.58 -1.06 -7.06
CA THR A 118 2.45 -0.74 -6.20
C THR A 118 2.83 -0.88 -4.73
N ARG A 119 2.22 -0.03 -3.86
CA ARG A 119 2.49 -0.06 -2.43
C ARG A 119 1.25 0.16 -1.61
N PHE A 120 0.96 -0.79 -0.70
CA PHE A 120 -0.17 -0.76 0.22
C PHE A 120 -1.53 -0.58 -0.46
N SER A 121 -1.75 -1.32 -1.54
CA SER A 121 -2.93 -1.21 -2.39
C SER A 121 -3.73 -2.51 -2.51
N LEU A 122 -3.06 -3.67 -2.60
CA LEU A 122 -3.74 -4.93 -2.89
C LEU A 122 -4.73 -5.33 -1.78
N HIS A 123 -4.44 -4.97 -0.53
CA HIS A 123 -5.35 -5.20 0.58
C HIS A 123 -6.58 -4.26 0.59
N GLN A 124 -6.60 -3.24 -0.29
CA GLN A 124 -7.71 -2.27 -0.40
C GLN A 124 -8.58 -2.49 -1.63
N VAL A 125 -8.06 -3.11 -2.70
CA VAL A 125 -8.82 -3.30 -3.94
C VAL A 125 -9.77 -4.48 -3.85
N ALA A 126 -10.85 -4.44 -4.65
CA ALA A 126 -11.81 -5.55 -4.72
C ALA A 126 -11.25 -6.76 -5.48
N ASP A 127 -10.39 -6.52 -6.47
CA ASP A 127 -9.82 -7.54 -7.35
C ASP A 127 -8.30 -7.37 -7.49
N PRO A 128 -7.51 -7.89 -6.54
CA PRO A 128 -6.05 -7.80 -6.59
C PRO A 128 -5.45 -8.58 -7.77
N GLU A 129 -6.11 -9.64 -8.25
CA GLU A 129 -5.69 -10.40 -9.43
C GLU A 129 -5.74 -9.52 -10.68
N ALA A 130 -6.84 -8.79 -10.90
CA ALA A 130 -6.96 -7.87 -12.02
C ALA A 130 -5.88 -6.77 -11.97
N VAL A 131 -5.59 -6.22 -10.78
CA VAL A 131 -4.53 -5.22 -10.61
C VAL A 131 -3.17 -5.77 -11.03
N VAL A 132 -2.76 -6.93 -10.50
CA VAL A 132 -1.44 -7.51 -10.81
C VAL A 132 -1.36 -7.93 -12.29
N ARG A 133 -2.44 -8.44 -12.88
CA ARG A 133 -2.51 -8.76 -14.32
C ARG A 133 -2.33 -7.50 -15.18
N GLU A 134 -2.96 -6.39 -14.82
CA GLU A 134 -2.79 -5.10 -15.52
C GLU A 134 -1.38 -4.54 -15.36
N MET A 135 -0.79 -4.63 -14.14
CA MET A 135 0.60 -4.27 -13.91
C MET A 135 1.54 -5.04 -14.83
N ALA A 136 1.36 -6.37 -14.93
CA ALA A 136 2.16 -7.21 -15.83
C ALA A 136 1.93 -6.86 -17.31
N ARG A 137 0.67 -6.62 -17.73
CA ARG A 137 0.34 -6.25 -19.11
C ARG A 137 1.05 -4.98 -19.58
N VAL A 138 1.07 -3.95 -18.73
CA VAL A 138 1.69 -2.66 -19.10
C VAL A 138 3.21 -2.66 -18.93
N SER A 139 3.78 -3.66 -18.30
CA SER A 139 5.23 -3.86 -18.14
C SER A 139 5.85 -4.34 -19.46
N ARG A 140 7.03 -3.83 -19.79
CA ARG A 140 7.83 -4.39 -20.88
C ARG A 140 8.36 -5.77 -20.51
N PRO A 141 8.58 -6.68 -21.46
CA PRO A 141 9.31 -7.91 -21.18
C PRO A 141 10.66 -7.59 -20.52
N GLY A 142 10.94 -8.25 -19.39
CA GLY A 142 12.14 -7.98 -18.59
C GLY A 142 12.02 -6.81 -17.62
N ALA A 143 10.91 -6.09 -17.61
CA ALA A 143 10.67 -4.99 -16.65
C ALA A 143 10.55 -5.49 -15.22
N ALA A 144 11.01 -4.70 -14.26
CA ALA A 144 10.81 -4.96 -12.85
C ALA A 144 9.35 -4.69 -12.44
N LEU A 145 8.73 -5.68 -11.81
CA LEU A 145 7.42 -5.59 -11.16
C LEU A 145 7.64 -5.63 -9.65
N ILE A 146 7.32 -4.53 -8.97
CA ILE A 146 7.51 -4.39 -7.53
C ILE A 146 6.16 -4.32 -6.82
N ILE A 147 5.95 -5.23 -5.88
CA ILE A 147 4.75 -5.25 -5.03
C ILE A 147 5.18 -5.12 -3.57
N ALA A 148 4.72 -4.08 -2.90
CA ALA A 148 4.95 -3.87 -1.48
C ALA A 148 3.59 -3.74 -0.78
N ASP A 149 3.27 -4.67 0.12
CA ASP A 149 1.96 -4.63 0.77
C ASP A 149 2.00 -5.18 2.21
N LEU A 150 0.88 -5.04 2.93
CA LEU A 150 0.62 -5.82 4.12
C LEU A 150 0.61 -7.29 3.74
N ALA A 151 1.17 -8.12 4.62
CA ALA A 151 1.11 -9.57 4.43
C ALA A 151 0.66 -10.26 5.72
N ARG A 152 -0.30 -11.16 5.60
CA ARG A 152 -0.70 -12.01 6.71
C ARG A 152 0.35 -13.10 6.91
N PRO A 153 1.01 -13.19 8.09
CA PRO A 153 1.90 -14.30 8.39
C PRO A 153 1.17 -15.65 8.33
N GLU A 154 1.85 -16.67 7.86
CA GLU A 154 1.30 -18.04 7.89
C GLU A 154 1.08 -18.47 9.33
N GLY A 155 -0.06 -19.13 9.58
CA GLY A 155 -0.42 -19.60 10.91
C GLY A 155 -0.81 -18.52 11.92
N LEU A 156 -0.93 -17.25 11.48
CA LEU A 156 -1.37 -16.16 12.36
C LEU A 156 -2.76 -16.46 12.92
N ALA A 157 -2.85 -16.53 14.26
CA ALA A 157 -4.11 -16.64 14.95
C ALA A 157 -4.92 -15.34 14.90
N GLY A 158 -6.24 -15.43 14.93
CA GLY A 158 -7.13 -14.27 14.87
C GLY A 158 -7.48 -13.82 13.44
N ASP A 159 -8.19 -12.70 13.34
CA ASP A 159 -8.68 -12.13 12.11
C ASP A 159 -8.32 -10.63 12.02
N PRO A 160 -7.14 -10.30 11.47
CA PRO A 160 -6.72 -8.91 11.33
C PRO A 160 -7.61 -8.12 10.38
N ASP A 161 -8.18 -8.75 9.33
CA ASP A 161 -9.08 -8.10 8.38
C ASP A 161 -10.36 -7.59 9.06
N ARG A 162 -10.83 -8.26 10.10
CA ARG A 162 -11.97 -7.80 10.87
C ARG A 162 -11.65 -6.50 11.63
N ILE A 163 -10.47 -6.40 12.22
CA ILE A 163 -10.02 -5.19 12.92
C ILE A 163 -9.80 -4.04 11.90
N GLU A 164 -9.16 -4.34 10.76
CA GLU A 164 -8.97 -3.37 9.69
C GLU A 164 -10.32 -2.84 9.17
N ARG A 165 -11.33 -3.68 8.97
CA ARG A 165 -12.67 -3.25 8.54
C ARG A 165 -13.43 -2.44 9.60
N LEU A 166 -13.17 -2.65 10.89
CA LEU A 166 -13.68 -1.76 11.95
C LEU A 166 -13.07 -0.37 11.88
N ARG A 167 -11.78 -0.30 11.54
CA ARG A 167 -11.03 0.94 11.37
C ARG A 167 -11.43 1.67 10.08
N ASP A 168 -11.46 0.95 8.97
CA ASP A 168 -11.71 1.47 7.62
C ASP A 168 -12.65 0.53 6.86
N PRO A 169 -13.90 0.92 6.61
CA PRO A 169 -14.88 0.06 5.94
C PRO A 169 -14.58 -0.20 4.45
N SER A 170 -13.57 0.45 3.88
CA SER A 170 -13.08 0.17 2.53
C SER A 170 -12.02 -0.93 2.48
N HIS A 171 -11.57 -1.44 3.64
CA HIS A 171 -10.60 -2.52 3.70
C HIS A 171 -11.11 -3.81 3.02
N GLY A 172 -10.28 -4.38 2.15
CA GLY A 172 -10.52 -5.66 1.48
C GLY A 172 -10.00 -6.85 2.29
N THR A 173 -8.84 -7.40 1.90
CA THR A 173 -8.24 -8.57 2.53
C THR A 173 -6.72 -8.53 2.49
N ILE A 174 -6.07 -8.82 3.62
CA ILE A 174 -4.61 -8.97 3.69
C ILE A 174 -4.24 -10.36 3.15
N LEU A 175 -3.52 -10.38 2.04
CA LEU A 175 -3.00 -11.60 1.43
C LEU A 175 -1.76 -12.09 2.17
N THR A 176 -1.45 -13.39 2.07
CA THR A 176 -0.13 -13.90 2.49
C THR A 176 0.94 -13.53 1.47
N ALA A 177 2.21 -13.52 1.88
CA ALA A 177 3.33 -13.29 0.96
C ALA A 177 3.32 -14.28 -0.21
N LYS A 178 2.91 -15.54 0.06
CA LYS A 178 2.75 -16.58 -0.97
C LYS A 178 1.64 -16.23 -1.96
N GLN A 179 0.47 -15.82 -1.49
CA GLN A 179 -0.64 -15.43 -2.38
C GLN A 179 -0.25 -14.26 -3.28
N ILE A 180 0.47 -13.26 -2.76
CA ILE A 180 0.97 -12.14 -3.58
C ILE A 180 1.97 -12.65 -4.64
N ALA A 181 2.85 -13.60 -4.30
CA ALA A 181 3.76 -14.23 -5.26
C ALA A 181 3.02 -15.05 -6.32
N ASP A 182 1.97 -15.78 -5.92
CA ASP A 182 1.13 -16.55 -6.83
C ASP A 182 0.44 -15.62 -7.84
N LEU A 183 -0.11 -14.47 -7.40
CA LEU A 183 -0.71 -13.46 -8.31
C LEU A 183 0.29 -12.96 -9.36
N ALA A 184 1.54 -12.67 -8.98
CA ALA A 184 2.57 -12.24 -9.92
C ALA A 184 2.89 -13.36 -10.94
N THR A 185 2.99 -14.61 -10.46
CA THR A 185 3.28 -15.77 -11.30
C THR A 185 2.13 -16.06 -12.27
N GLU A 186 0.89 -16.01 -11.83
CA GLU A 186 -0.31 -16.19 -12.66
C GLU A 186 -0.47 -15.09 -13.70
N ALA A 187 0.01 -13.88 -13.40
CA ALA A 187 0.09 -12.78 -14.36
C ALA A 187 1.27 -12.91 -15.37
N GLY A 188 2.06 -13.99 -15.30
CA GLY A 188 3.17 -14.26 -16.23
C GLY A 188 4.50 -13.63 -15.80
N ALA A 189 4.64 -13.16 -14.56
CA ALA A 189 5.89 -12.64 -14.06
C ALA A 189 6.65 -13.69 -13.22
N GLU A 190 7.98 -13.67 -13.26
CA GLU A 190 8.84 -14.56 -12.49
C GLU A 190 9.30 -13.87 -11.19
N VAL A 191 8.86 -14.36 -10.03
CA VAL A 191 9.29 -13.83 -8.73
C VAL A 191 10.76 -14.14 -8.49
N LYS A 192 11.57 -13.11 -8.30
CA LYS A 192 13.02 -13.20 -8.10
C LYS A 192 13.45 -13.02 -6.66
N ARG A 193 12.77 -12.14 -5.92
CA ARG A 193 13.18 -11.76 -4.57
C ARG A 193 11.96 -11.40 -3.73
N THR A 194 11.94 -11.92 -2.50
CA THR A 194 10.91 -11.58 -1.50
C THR A 194 11.62 -11.22 -0.20
N ARG A 195 11.15 -10.15 0.47
CA ARG A 195 11.60 -9.74 1.80
C ARG A 195 10.37 -9.41 2.64
N SER A 196 10.29 -9.98 3.82
CA SER A 196 9.26 -9.63 4.81
C SER A 196 9.90 -8.92 6.00
N ILE A 197 9.16 -7.96 6.57
CA ILE A 197 9.55 -7.24 7.79
C ILE A 197 8.34 -7.11 8.71
N ASP A 198 8.57 -7.18 10.00
CA ASP A 198 7.58 -6.84 11.01
C ASP A 198 7.73 -5.38 11.42
N VAL A 199 6.61 -4.67 11.50
CA VAL A 199 6.55 -3.24 11.79
C VAL A 199 5.64 -3.00 12.96
N VAL A 200 6.23 -2.58 14.08
CA VAL A 200 5.48 -2.13 15.25
C VAL A 200 4.94 -0.72 15.00
N ARG A 201 3.66 -0.54 15.26
CA ARG A 201 2.93 0.70 14.98
C ARG A 201 2.18 1.18 16.21
N PRO A 202 2.24 2.47 16.55
CA PRO A 202 1.39 3.04 17.58
C PRO A 202 -0.08 3.02 17.13
N LEU A 203 -0.97 2.62 18.04
CA LEU A 203 -2.39 2.45 17.73
C LEU A 203 -3.09 3.79 17.44
N GLU A 204 -2.86 4.81 18.26
CA GLU A 204 -3.63 6.05 18.18
C GLU A 204 -3.43 6.81 16.84
N PRO A 205 -2.21 7.04 16.34
CA PRO A 205 -2.01 7.65 15.02
C PRO A 205 -2.63 6.84 13.87
N TRP A 206 -2.66 5.51 14.00
CA TRP A 206 -3.25 4.63 12.99
C TRP A 206 -4.79 4.76 12.95
N LEU A 207 -5.46 4.90 14.12
CA LEU A 207 -6.89 5.16 14.20
C LEU A 207 -7.24 6.57 13.71
N GLU A 208 -6.45 7.57 14.11
CA GLU A 208 -6.64 8.98 13.74
C GLU A 208 -6.52 9.19 12.22
N LEU A 209 -5.52 8.57 11.57
CA LEU A 209 -5.30 8.65 10.13
C LEU A 209 -6.54 8.21 9.34
N ALA A 210 -7.18 7.11 9.74
CA ALA A 210 -8.38 6.60 9.10
C ALA A 210 -9.65 7.37 9.51
N ARG A 211 -9.55 8.30 10.47
CA ARG A 211 -10.71 8.94 11.09
C ARG A 211 -11.72 7.90 11.58
N THR A 212 -11.21 6.87 12.24
CA THR A 212 -12.02 5.75 12.76
C THR A 212 -13.13 6.28 13.67
N PRO A 213 -14.39 5.84 13.50
CA PRO A 213 -15.48 6.22 14.39
C PRO A 213 -15.15 5.91 15.85
N ALA A 214 -15.57 6.78 16.78
CA ALA A 214 -15.18 6.68 18.19
C ALA A 214 -15.57 5.34 18.83
N ASP A 215 -16.74 4.81 18.54
CA ASP A 215 -17.23 3.51 19.01
C ASP A 215 -16.40 2.34 18.44
N ALA A 216 -16.01 2.40 17.18
CA ALA A 216 -15.13 1.41 16.56
C ALA A 216 -13.71 1.49 17.14
N ALA A 217 -13.17 2.70 17.34
CA ALA A 217 -11.86 2.91 17.94
C ALA A 217 -11.82 2.35 19.38
N GLU A 218 -12.85 2.64 20.19
CA GLU A 218 -12.97 2.11 21.55
C GLU A 218 -13.06 0.58 21.57
N ARG A 219 -13.80 0.00 20.63
CA ARG A 219 -13.89 -1.45 20.48
C ARG A 219 -12.54 -2.05 20.11
N ILE A 220 -11.80 -1.46 19.17
CA ILE A 220 -10.47 -1.92 18.78
C ILE A 220 -9.53 -1.90 20.00
N ARG A 221 -9.46 -0.77 20.74
CA ARG A 221 -8.61 -0.66 21.93
C ARG A 221 -8.90 -1.79 22.92
N ARG A 222 -10.17 -1.99 23.27
CA ARG A 222 -10.58 -3.01 24.21
C ARG A 222 -10.19 -4.41 23.75
N GLU A 223 -10.41 -4.77 22.48
CA GLU A 223 -10.06 -6.09 21.97
C GLU A 223 -8.55 -6.35 21.98
N LEU A 224 -7.72 -5.33 21.67
CA LEU A 224 -6.27 -5.45 21.76
C LEU A 224 -5.78 -5.57 23.22
N GLU A 225 -6.40 -4.84 24.16
CA GLU A 225 -6.13 -4.97 25.60
C GLU A 225 -6.52 -6.34 26.14
N ASP A 226 -7.66 -6.87 25.68
CA ASP A 226 -8.11 -8.22 26.06
C ASP A 226 -7.10 -9.27 25.58
N GLU A 227 -6.59 -9.17 24.35
CA GLU A 227 -5.55 -10.06 23.81
C GLU A 227 -4.27 -9.99 24.65
N LEU A 228 -3.79 -8.78 25.02
CA LEU A 228 -2.63 -8.60 25.91
C LEU A 228 -2.81 -9.24 27.28
N SER A 229 -4.05 -9.33 27.74
CA SER A 229 -4.43 -9.96 29.03
C SER A 229 -4.66 -11.46 28.93
N GLY A 230 -4.39 -12.08 27.76
CA GLY A 230 -4.58 -13.52 27.53
C GLY A 230 -5.94 -13.88 26.93
N GLY A 231 -6.69 -12.91 26.43
CA GLY A 231 -7.94 -13.09 25.70
C GLY A 231 -7.74 -13.60 24.25
N PRO A 232 -8.81 -13.63 23.44
CA PRO A 232 -8.77 -14.12 22.09
C PRO A 232 -7.81 -13.32 21.20
N ALA A 233 -7.05 -14.01 20.34
CA ALA A 233 -6.16 -13.38 19.38
C ALA A 233 -6.97 -12.56 18.35
N THR A 234 -6.58 -11.30 18.13
CA THR A 234 -7.17 -10.42 17.11
C THR A 234 -6.51 -10.57 15.74
N GLY A 235 -5.26 -11.06 15.72
CA GLY A 235 -4.39 -11.08 14.57
C GLY A 235 -3.55 -9.79 14.41
N MET A 236 -3.74 -8.80 15.30
CA MET A 236 -2.99 -7.55 15.28
C MET A 236 -1.66 -7.63 16.06
N ARG A 237 -1.45 -8.69 16.85
CA ARG A 237 -0.22 -8.89 17.66
C ARG A 237 0.09 -7.66 18.51
N PRO A 238 -0.78 -7.30 19.46
CA PRO A 238 -0.63 -6.10 20.26
C PRO A 238 0.60 -6.17 21.18
N SER A 239 1.16 -5.01 21.49
CA SER A 239 2.26 -4.83 22.45
C SER A 239 2.10 -3.50 23.19
N ARG A 240 2.90 -3.29 24.26
CA ARG A 240 3.02 -2.00 24.92
C ARG A 240 4.45 -1.49 24.80
N GLU A 241 4.60 -0.23 24.38
CA GLU A 241 5.85 0.49 24.37
C GLU A 241 5.63 1.83 25.10
N ASP A 242 6.44 2.13 26.10
CA ASP A 242 6.33 3.33 26.94
C ASP A 242 4.92 3.57 27.55
N GLY A 243 4.19 2.48 27.81
CA GLY A 243 2.82 2.51 28.33
C GLY A 243 1.73 2.68 27.25
N GLU A 244 2.08 3.00 26.03
CA GLU A 244 1.15 3.13 24.91
C GLU A 244 0.87 1.78 24.23
N LEU A 245 -0.34 1.68 23.67
CA LEU A 245 -0.77 0.50 22.95
C LEU A 245 -0.24 0.53 21.51
N HIS A 246 0.48 -0.52 21.14
CA HIS A 246 1.02 -0.76 19.81
C HIS A 246 0.48 -2.08 19.25
N PHE A 247 0.68 -2.27 17.96
CA PHE A 247 0.39 -3.53 17.28
C PHE A 247 1.42 -3.77 16.16
N THR A 248 1.49 -4.99 15.65
CA THR A 248 2.48 -5.35 14.63
C THR A 248 1.81 -5.75 13.33
N HIS A 249 2.14 -5.04 12.24
CA HIS A 249 1.89 -5.49 10.89
C HIS A 249 3.12 -6.16 10.28
N SER A 250 2.92 -7.19 9.47
CA SER A 250 3.97 -7.67 8.58
C SER A 250 3.82 -7.00 7.22
N TYR A 251 4.93 -6.56 6.64
CA TYR A 251 5.02 -6.06 5.27
C TYR A 251 5.80 -7.05 4.43
N VAL A 252 5.42 -7.17 3.17
CA VAL A 252 6.17 -7.92 2.18
C VAL A 252 6.60 -6.99 1.05
N PHE A 253 7.84 -7.13 0.60
CA PHE A 253 8.35 -6.54 -0.63
C PHE A 253 8.68 -7.69 -1.58
N GLN A 254 8.11 -7.68 -2.77
CA GLN A 254 8.37 -8.65 -3.82
C GLN A 254 8.85 -7.97 -5.08
N HIS A 255 9.88 -8.54 -5.68
CA HIS A 255 10.37 -8.21 -7.00
C HIS A 255 10.14 -9.40 -7.91
N ALA A 256 9.45 -9.16 -9.00
CA ALA A 256 9.27 -10.10 -10.10
C ALA A 256 9.71 -9.45 -11.42
N ILE A 257 10.00 -10.27 -12.41
CA ILE A 257 10.33 -9.84 -13.78
C ILE A 257 9.16 -10.18 -14.67
N ALA A 258 8.66 -9.21 -15.42
CA ALA A 258 7.59 -9.39 -16.40
C ALA A 258 8.08 -10.22 -17.59
N GLY A 259 7.22 -11.17 -18.05
CA GLY A 259 7.48 -12.05 -19.19
C GLY A 259 7.27 -11.40 -20.57
#